data_f433ea99d3e693326daf1e4368e3063d
#
_entry.id   f433ea99d3e693326daf1e4368e3063d
#
_cell.length_a   1.000
_cell.length_b   1.000
_cell.length_c   1.000
_cell.angle_alpha   90.00
_cell.angle_beta   90.00
_cell.angle_gamma   90.00
#
_symmetry.space_group_name_H-M   'P 1'
#
loop_
_entity.id
_entity.type
_entity.pdbx_description
1 polymer ?
#
loop_
_entity_poly.entity_id
_entity_poly.type
_entity_poly.pdbx_seq_one_letter_code
_entity_poly.pdbx_strand_id
1 'polypeptide(L)'
;MAARRGDTLLFPTPPIVAAHAAIGGKKEGEGPLAACFDALSADNFFGQSSWEAAEKELALQTARLCLKKAQTTPEKVSLVLAGDLQAQCTASSYAMRELGIPFAGLFGACSPVSY
;
A
#
# COMPACT_ATOMS: atom_id res chain seq x y z
N MET A 1 15.71 -8.67 -20.18
CA MET A 1 16.58 -8.19 -19.09
C MET A 1 16.56 -6.66 -19.08
N ALA A 2 16.46 -6.03 -17.94
CA ALA A 2 16.53 -4.57 -17.84
C ALA A 2 17.93 -4.07 -18.24
N ALA A 3 18.02 -2.97 -18.98
CA ALA A 3 19.26 -2.32 -19.35
C ALA A 3 19.44 -1.04 -18.54
N ARG A 4 20.65 -0.74 -18.10
CA ARG A 4 21.00 0.52 -17.44
C ARG A 4 21.55 1.52 -18.45
N ARG A 5 21.00 2.73 -18.44
CA ARG A 5 21.51 3.87 -19.23
C ARG A 5 21.68 5.06 -18.31
N GLY A 6 22.93 5.32 -17.89
CA GLY A 6 23.23 6.27 -16.83
C GLY A 6 22.61 5.81 -15.52
N ASP A 7 21.79 6.66 -14.90
CA ASP A 7 21.06 6.37 -13.67
C ASP A 7 19.62 5.85 -13.90
N THR A 8 19.28 5.55 -15.16
CA THR A 8 17.96 5.06 -15.54
C THR A 8 18.01 3.57 -15.86
N LEU A 9 17.01 2.83 -15.37
CA LEU A 9 16.74 1.45 -15.75
C LEU A 9 15.69 1.43 -16.86
N LEU A 10 16.03 0.78 -17.96
CA LEU A 10 15.15 0.60 -19.12
C LEU A 10 14.68 -0.84 -19.18
N PHE A 11 13.37 -1.04 -19.24
CA PHE A 11 12.75 -2.34 -19.40
C PHE A 11 12.32 -2.51 -20.86
N PRO A 12 12.82 -3.53 -21.60
CA PRO A 12 12.38 -3.81 -22.98
C PRO A 12 10.87 -4.06 -23.05
N THR A 13 10.36 -4.75 -22.02
CA THR A 13 8.91 -4.88 -21.80
C THR A 13 8.58 -4.11 -20.52
N PRO A 14 8.06 -2.90 -20.63
CA PRO A 14 7.81 -2.08 -19.45
C PRO A 14 6.73 -2.71 -18.57
N PRO A 15 6.89 -2.66 -17.22
CA PRO A 15 5.81 -3.04 -16.33
C PRO A 15 4.63 -2.08 -16.48
N ILE A 16 3.44 -2.57 -16.26
CA ILE A 16 2.20 -1.78 -16.29
C ILE A 16 1.60 -1.70 -14.90
N VAL A 17 0.91 -0.60 -14.61
CA VAL A 17 0.07 -0.48 -13.41
C VAL A 17 -1.25 -1.20 -13.70
N ALA A 18 -1.44 -2.37 -13.10
CA ALA A 18 -2.64 -3.18 -13.30
C ALA A 18 -3.85 -2.62 -12.54
N ALA A 19 -3.66 -2.09 -11.35
CA ALA A 19 -4.69 -1.44 -10.55
C ALA A 19 -4.06 -0.50 -9.51
N HIS A 20 -4.89 0.35 -8.96
CA HIS A 20 -4.55 1.20 -7.83
C HIS A 20 -5.74 1.28 -6.86
N ALA A 21 -5.48 1.57 -5.59
CA ALA A 21 -6.50 1.81 -4.59
C ALA A 21 -6.04 2.86 -3.59
N ALA A 22 -7.00 3.65 -3.11
CA ALA A 22 -6.77 4.66 -2.10
C ALA A 22 -7.89 4.61 -1.05
N ILE A 23 -7.51 4.41 0.22
CA ILE A 23 -8.43 4.51 1.35
C ILE A 23 -7.95 5.65 2.24
N GLY A 24 -8.84 6.57 2.57
CA GLY A 24 -8.56 7.72 3.43
C GLY A 24 -9.23 7.62 4.79
N GLY A 25 -8.70 8.35 5.75
CA GLY A 25 -9.32 8.55 7.05
C GLY A 25 -10.30 9.72 7.06
N LYS A 26 -10.78 10.06 8.25
CA LYS A 26 -11.78 11.12 8.45
C LYS A 26 -11.37 12.47 7.86
N LYS A 27 -10.12 12.87 8.09
CA LYS A 27 -9.59 14.16 7.60
C LYS A 27 -9.62 14.27 6.08
N GLU A 28 -9.29 13.18 5.38
CA GLU A 28 -9.35 13.14 3.93
C GLU A 28 -10.79 13.26 3.43
N GLY A 29 -11.76 12.72 4.18
CA GLY A 29 -13.18 12.86 3.87
C GLY A 29 -13.71 14.29 4.02
N GLU A 30 -13.05 15.13 4.80
CA GLU A 30 -13.36 16.55 4.97
C GLU A 30 -12.61 17.44 3.95
N GLY A 31 -11.69 16.87 3.20
CA GLY A 31 -10.82 17.58 2.26
C GLY A 31 -11.37 17.68 0.84
N PRO A 32 -10.74 18.50 -0.01
CA PRO A 32 -11.19 18.73 -1.38
C PRO A 32 -11.04 17.50 -2.28
N LEU A 33 -10.23 16.52 -1.91
CA LEU A 33 -9.99 15.31 -2.69
C LEU A 33 -10.81 14.11 -2.19
N ALA A 34 -11.78 14.31 -1.30
CA ALA A 34 -12.59 13.23 -0.74
C ALA A 34 -13.20 12.30 -1.81
N ALA A 35 -13.67 12.87 -2.92
CA ALA A 35 -14.25 12.12 -4.02
C ALA A 35 -13.24 11.29 -4.82
N CYS A 36 -11.93 11.48 -4.60
CA CYS A 36 -10.87 10.75 -5.29
C CYS A 36 -10.50 9.43 -4.60
N PHE A 37 -10.95 9.24 -3.36
CA PHE A 37 -10.70 8.01 -2.62
C PHE A 37 -11.69 6.91 -3.00
N ASP A 38 -11.24 5.68 -3.06
CA ASP A 38 -12.11 4.51 -3.27
C ASP A 38 -12.98 4.22 -2.05
N ALA A 39 -12.48 4.53 -0.86
CA ALA A 39 -13.21 4.42 0.40
C ALA A 39 -12.70 5.43 1.43
N LEU A 40 -13.57 5.84 2.33
CA LEU A 40 -13.26 6.75 3.42
C LEU A 40 -13.78 6.17 4.74
N SER A 41 -12.97 6.24 5.79
CA SER A 41 -13.40 5.89 7.14
C SER A 41 -13.77 7.16 7.91
N ALA A 42 -14.94 7.16 8.53
CA ALA A 42 -15.34 8.22 9.47
C ALA A 42 -14.64 8.10 10.82
N ASP A 43 -14.07 6.93 11.11
CA ASP A 43 -13.31 6.62 12.32
C ASP A 43 -11.81 6.59 12.00
N ASN A 44 -11.04 7.42 12.71
CA ASN A 44 -9.58 7.48 12.56
C ASN A 44 -8.87 6.20 13.02
N PHE A 45 -9.54 5.39 13.82
CA PHE A 45 -8.99 4.11 14.30
C PHE A 45 -9.38 2.91 13.44
N PHE A 46 -10.20 3.10 12.42
CA PHE A 46 -10.66 1.99 11.57
C PHE A 46 -11.25 0.83 12.38
N GLY A 47 -11.97 1.14 13.46
CA GLY A 47 -12.55 0.17 14.38
C GLY A 47 -11.54 -0.52 15.31
N GLN A 48 -10.30 -0.06 15.35
CA GLN A 48 -9.23 -0.64 16.16
C GLN A 48 -9.04 0.13 17.47
N SER A 49 -8.27 -0.47 18.40
CA SER A 49 -8.03 0.10 19.75
C SER A 49 -6.73 0.89 19.86
N SER A 50 -5.86 0.85 18.87
CA SER A 50 -4.58 1.57 18.84
C SER A 50 -4.28 2.13 17.45
N TRP A 51 -3.37 3.10 17.37
CA TRP A 51 -2.93 3.69 16.12
C TRP A 51 -2.19 2.70 15.22
N GLU A 52 -1.37 1.84 15.80
CA GLU A 52 -0.63 0.81 15.07
C GLU A 52 -1.58 -0.22 14.46
N ALA A 53 -2.60 -0.62 15.21
CA ALA A 53 -3.63 -1.52 14.71
C ALA A 53 -4.48 -0.85 13.62
N ALA A 54 -4.76 0.44 13.75
CA ALA A 54 -5.48 1.22 12.75
C ALA A 54 -4.68 1.33 11.44
N GLU A 55 -3.38 1.62 11.51
CA GLU A 55 -2.51 1.68 10.35
C GLU A 55 -2.38 0.31 9.66
N LYS A 56 -2.24 -0.77 10.46
CA LYS A 56 -2.28 -2.14 9.95
C LYS A 56 -3.58 -2.41 9.18
N GLU A 57 -4.72 -2.09 9.76
CA GLU A 57 -6.04 -2.33 9.16
C GLU A 57 -6.22 -1.51 7.87
N LEU A 58 -5.83 -0.24 7.89
CA LEU A 58 -5.84 0.61 6.70
C LEU A 58 -5.01 0.00 5.56
N ALA A 59 -3.78 -0.43 5.85
CA ALA A 59 -2.90 -1.06 4.86
C ALA A 59 -3.50 -2.34 4.29
N LEU A 60 -4.07 -3.19 5.17
CA LEU A 60 -4.68 -4.46 4.78
C LEU A 60 -5.93 -4.26 3.91
N GLN A 61 -6.81 -3.35 4.29
CA GLN A 61 -8.01 -3.03 3.51
C GLN A 61 -7.64 -2.46 2.14
N THR A 62 -6.66 -1.56 2.08
CA THR A 62 -6.19 -0.97 0.83
C THR A 62 -5.59 -2.02 -0.11
N ALA A 63 -4.76 -2.92 0.41
CA ALA A 63 -4.19 -4.01 -0.36
C ALA A 63 -5.28 -4.95 -0.91
N ARG A 64 -6.24 -5.34 -0.08
CA ARG A 64 -7.39 -6.18 -0.50
C ARG A 64 -8.22 -5.50 -1.60
N LEU A 65 -8.49 -4.21 -1.44
CA LEU A 65 -9.23 -3.45 -2.44
C LEU A 65 -8.47 -3.37 -3.77
N CYS A 66 -7.16 -3.13 -3.71
CA CYS A 66 -6.31 -3.09 -4.90
C CYS A 66 -6.30 -4.44 -5.63
N LEU A 67 -6.14 -5.56 -4.91
CA LEU A 67 -6.20 -6.90 -5.48
C LEU A 67 -7.56 -7.19 -6.12
N LYS A 68 -8.65 -6.78 -5.47
CA LYS A 68 -10.01 -6.90 -6.03
C LYS A 68 -10.16 -6.11 -7.32
N LYS A 69 -9.69 -4.86 -7.37
CA LYS A 69 -9.71 -4.02 -8.59
C LYS A 69 -8.85 -4.61 -9.70
N ALA A 70 -7.72 -5.23 -9.36
CA ALA A 70 -6.86 -5.95 -10.30
C ALA A 70 -7.43 -7.31 -10.75
N GLN A 71 -8.55 -7.74 -10.19
CA GLN A 71 -9.16 -9.07 -10.44
C GLN A 71 -8.14 -10.20 -10.22
N THR A 72 -7.32 -10.07 -9.17
CA THR A 72 -6.27 -11.02 -8.83
C THR A 72 -6.37 -11.46 -7.37
N THR A 73 -5.60 -12.47 -7.01
CA THR A 73 -5.56 -13.04 -5.66
C THR A 73 -4.15 -12.91 -5.07
N PRO A 74 -3.99 -12.95 -3.73
CA PRO A 74 -2.68 -12.85 -3.09
C PRO A 74 -1.65 -13.85 -3.62
N GLU A 75 -2.05 -15.06 -3.97
CA GLU A 75 -1.18 -16.14 -4.43
C GLU A 75 -0.50 -15.84 -5.77
N LYS A 76 -1.07 -14.90 -6.53
CA LYS A 76 -0.51 -14.46 -7.82
C LYS A 76 0.46 -13.29 -7.70
N VAL A 77 0.63 -12.77 -6.47
CA VAL A 77 1.55 -11.66 -6.20
C VAL A 77 2.88 -12.23 -5.72
N SER A 78 3.95 -11.95 -6.45
CA SER A 78 5.28 -12.47 -6.14
C SER A 78 5.97 -11.73 -5.01
N LEU A 79 5.70 -10.44 -4.83
CA LEU A 79 6.35 -9.59 -3.83
C LEU A 79 5.49 -8.38 -3.52
N VAL A 80 5.46 -7.99 -2.25
CA VAL A 80 4.92 -6.71 -1.79
C VAL A 80 6.06 -5.85 -1.26
N LEU A 81 6.10 -4.61 -1.69
CA LEU A 81 6.93 -3.57 -1.11
C LEU A 81 6.02 -2.62 -0.35
N ALA A 82 6.23 -2.47 0.94
CA ALA A 82 5.43 -1.58 1.75
C ALA A 82 6.22 -0.94 2.90
N GLY A 83 5.77 0.22 3.32
CA GLY A 83 6.27 0.94 4.49
C GLY A 83 5.12 1.57 5.26
N ASP A 84 5.40 1.99 6.47
CA ASP A 84 4.45 2.66 7.34
C ASP A 84 5.11 3.83 8.08
N LEU A 85 4.32 4.70 8.66
CA LEU A 85 4.78 5.94 9.27
C LEU A 85 5.09 5.79 10.77
N GLN A 86 4.33 4.96 11.48
CA GLN A 86 4.34 4.97 12.93
C GLN A 86 5.42 4.09 13.54
N ALA A 87 5.59 2.90 13.02
CA ALA A 87 6.39 1.87 13.67
C ALA A 87 7.36 1.15 12.72
N GLN A 88 7.83 1.83 11.71
CA GLN A 88 8.90 1.39 10.79
C GLN A 88 8.77 -0.07 10.33
N CYS A 89 7.83 -0.30 9.42
CA CYS A 89 7.49 -1.60 8.84
C CYS A 89 6.75 -2.57 9.78
N THR A 90 6.41 -2.19 11.00
CA THR A 90 5.65 -3.07 11.90
C THR A 90 4.21 -3.23 11.40
N ALA A 91 3.48 -2.14 11.23
CA ALA A 91 2.09 -2.21 10.76
C ALA A 91 1.98 -2.84 9.37
N SER A 92 2.86 -2.46 8.44
CA SER A 92 2.89 -3.01 7.08
C SER A 92 3.23 -4.50 7.07
N SER A 93 4.19 -4.97 7.86
CA SER A 93 4.55 -6.39 7.93
C SER A 93 3.42 -7.25 8.48
N TYR A 94 2.76 -6.79 9.54
CA TYR A 94 1.59 -7.50 10.10
C TYR A 94 0.41 -7.51 9.13
N ALA A 95 0.18 -6.43 8.38
CA ALA A 95 -0.86 -6.38 7.37
C ALA A 95 -0.59 -7.38 6.23
N MET A 96 0.62 -7.37 5.68
CA MET A 96 0.99 -8.22 4.54
C MET A 96 1.11 -9.69 4.94
N ARG A 97 1.46 -10.00 6.19
CA ARG A 97 1.43 -11.36 6.73
C ARG A 97 0.06 -12.02 6.58
N GLU A 98 -1.02 -11.27 6.78
CA GLU A 98 -2.37 -11.81 6.62
C GLU A 98 -2.72 -12.18 5.18
N LEU A 99 -2.02 -11.60 4.21
CA LEU A 99 -2.19 -11.92 2.80
C LEU A 99 -1.31 -13.10 2.36
N GLY A 100 -0.31 -13.49 3.17
CA GLY A 100 0.60 -14.59 2.84
C GLY A 100 1.53 -14.30 1.66
N ILE A 101 1.76 -13.02 1.33
CA ILE A 101 2.60 -12.61 0.21
C ILE A 101 4.03 -12.35 0.72
N PRO A 102 5.09 -12.75 -0.02
CA PRO A 102 6.45 -12.33 0.28
C PRO A 102 6.56 -10.80 0.40
N PHE A 103 7.21 -10.33 1.47
CA PHE A 103 7.20 -8.93 1.86
C PHE A 103 8.62 -8.38 1.99
N ALA A 104 8.84 -7.18 1.46
CA ALA A 104 10.02 -6.39 1.75
C ALA A 104 9.61 -5.01 2.30
N GLY A 105 10.07 -4.70 3.50
CA GLY A 105 9.78 -3.45 4.18
C GLY A 105 10.65 -2.31 3.67
N LEU A 106 10.04 -1.15 3.48
CA LEU A 106 10.71 0.09 3.12
C LEU A 106 10.78 0.97 4.36
N PHE A 107 11.99 1.19 4.86
CA PHE A 107 12.23 2.06 6.00
C PHE A 107 12.27 3.52 5.56
N GLY A 108 11.80 4.42 6.42
CA GLY A 108 11.66 5.82 6.08
C GLY A 108 10.44 6.06 5.20
N ALA A 109 9.30 6.25 5.81
CA ALA A 109 7.99 6.34 5.17
C ALA A 109 7.87 7.43 4.10
N CYS A 110 8.68 8.49 4.18
CA CYS A 110 8.77 9.50 3.14
C CYS A 110 9.66 9.09 1.97
N SER A 111 10.32 7.95 2.05
CA SER A 111 11.27 7.47 1.05
C SER A 111 10.73 6.44 0.05
N PRO A 112 9.52 5.85 0.15
CA PRO A 112 9.06 4.83 -0.80
C PRO A 112 9.03 5.31 -2.26
N VAL A 113 9.00 6.62 -2.46
CA VAL A 113 9.05 7.25 -3.79
C VAL A 113 10.48 7.46 -4.29
N SER A 114 11.48 7.31 -3.42
CA SER A 114 12.88 7.60 -3.72
C SER A 114 13.68 6.37 -4.14
N TYR A 115 13.06 5.21 -4.12
CA TYR A 115 13.67 3.92 -4.48
C TYR A 115 12.92 3.24 -5.68
#